data_1422c4e1e0c0ec42f7850450bfe2282f
#
_entry.id   1422c4e1e0c0ec42f7850450bfe2282f
#
_cell.length_a   1.000
_cell.length_b   1.000
_cell.length_c   1.000
_cell.angle_alpha   90.00
_cell.angle_beta   90.00
_cell.angle_gamma   90.00
#
_symmetry.space_group_name_H-M   'P 1'
#
loop_
_entity.id
_entity.type
_entity.pdbx_description
1 polymer ?
#
loop_
_entity_poly.entity_id
_entity_poly.type
_entity_poly.pdbx_seq_one_letter_code
_entity_poly.pdbx_strand_id
1 'polypeptide(L)'
;MKTETPKTVLVLCTGNSCRSQMAEAILNHDLAPHVRAISAGTRPQPKVADGAIAALQAAGLPTAGLYPKDVEAVMNEAIDLVVTVCDNAKESCPIFPRPVRSIHLPFHDPHGEPLESFLRVRDDIRARLVPAVRQALGL
;
A
#
# COMPACT_ATOMS: atom_id res chain seq x y z
N MET A 1 7.16 26.16 -16.92
CA MET A 1 7.81 25.04 -16.25
C MET A 1 6.92 23.82 -16.23
N LYS A 2 7.46 22.70 -16.60
CA LYS A 2 6.70 21.47 -16.76
C LYS A 2 6.55 20.75 -15.43
N THR A 3 5.33 20.49 -14.99
CA THR A 3 5.06 19.69 -13.82
C THR A 3 5.02 18.21 -14.24
N GLU A 4 5.85 17.38 -13.64
CA GLU A 4 5.83 15.97 -13.91
C GLU A 4 4.55 15.33 -13.37
N THR A 5 3.96 14.44 -14.16
CA THR A 5 2.85 13.63 -13.73
C THR A 5 3.36 12.63 -12.67
N PRO A 6 2.70 12.51 -11.51
CA PRO A 6 3.10 11.52 -10.52
C PRO A 6 3.04 10.10 -11.07
N LYS A 7 3.96 9.26 -10.65
CA LYS A 7 3.89 7.83 -10.94
C LYS A 7 2.83 7.19 -10.05
N THR A 8 2.03 6.30 -10.62
CA THR A 8 0.97 5.62 -9.88
C THR A 8 1.46 4.25 -9.42
N VAL A 9 1.39 4.02 -8.12
CA VAL A 9 1.77 2.76 -7.49
C VAL A 9 0.52 2.09 -6.91
N LEU A 10 0.28 0.86 -7.31
CA LEU A 10 -0.81 0.05 -6.77
C LEU A 10 -0.26 -0.94 -5.75
N VAL A 11 -0.72 -0.85 -4.50
CA VAL A 11 -0.34 -1.78 -3.44
C VAL A 11 -1.44 -2.80 -3.27
N LEU A 12 -1.09 -4.07 -3.42
CA LEU A 12 -2.04 -5.18 -3.35
C LEU A 12 -1.80 -6.05 -2.13
N CYS A 13 -2.90 -6.42 -1.47
CA CYS A 13 -2.91 -7.48 -0.48
C CYS A 13 -4.28 -8.17 -0.51
N THR A 14 -4.54 -9.08 0.43
CA THR A 14 -5.79 -9.83 0.41
C THR A 14 -6.97 -8.99 0.90
N GLY A 15 -6.90 -8.50 2.13
CA GLY A 15 -8.02 -7.82 2.79
C GLY A 15 -8.10 -6.33 2.56
N ASN A 16 -7.03 -5.71 2.10
CA ASN A 16 -6.93 -4.27 1.90
C ASN A 16 -7.43 -3.47 3.12
N SER A 17 -7.11 -3.95 4.32
CA SER A 17 -7.58 -3.29 5.54
C SER A 17 -6.45 -2.82 6.44
N CYS A 18 -5.23 -3.32 6.27
CA CYS A 18 -4.13 -3.03 7.17
C CYS A 18 -2.84 -2.66 6.43
N ARG A 19 -2.06 -3.67 6.00
CA ARG A 19 -0.73 -3.44 5.41
C ARG A 19 -0.78 -2.54 4.17
N SER A 20 -1.65 -2.85 3.23
CA SER A 20 -1.76 -2.07 2.00
C SER A 20 -2.33 -0.68 2.24
N GLN A 21 -3.21 -0.52 3.22
CA GLN A 21 -3.73 0.80 3.58
C GLN A 21 -2.66 1.68 4.21
N MET A 22 -1.88 1.11 5.12
CA MET A 22 -0.74 1.85 5.69
C MET A 22 0.27 2.21 4.61
N ALA A 23 0.55 1.28 3.70
CA ALA A 23 1.46 1.53 2.59
C ALA A 23 0.97 2.67 1.69
N GLU A 24 -0.32 2.68 1.36
CA GLU A 24 -0.90 3.77 0.56
C GLU A 24 -0.69 5.13 1.24
N ALA A 25 -1.02 5.23 2.51
CA ALA A 25 -0.88 6.49 3.25
C ALA A 25 0.58 6.94 3.35
N ILE A 26 1.47 6.00 3.62
CA ILE A 26 2.90 6.29 3.75
C ILE A 26 3.49 6.76 2.42
N LEU A 27 3.21 6.07 1.34
CA LEU A 27 3.74 6.43 0.02
C LEU A 27 3.22 7.78 -0.44
N ASN A 28 1.93 8.04 -0.25
CA ASN A 28 1.35 9.32 -0.63
C ASN A 28 1.93 10.49 0.16
N HIS A 29 2.35 10.25 1.40
CA HIS A 29 2.97 11.28 2.23
C HIS A 29 4.46 11.42 1.95
N ASP A 30 5.19 10.30 2.01
CA ASP A 30 6.66 10.33 2.00
C ASP A 30 7.25 10.58 0.62
N LEU A 31 6.54 10.20 -0.43
CA LEU A 31 7.01 10.36 -1.81
C LEU A 31 6.23 11.43 -2.60
N ALA A 32 5.43 12.24 -1.91
CA ALA A 32 4.78 13.38 -2.55
C ALA A 32 5.81 14.38 -3.04
N PRO A 33 5.60 15.02 -4.17
CA PRO A 33 4.49 14.87 -5.12
C PRO A 33 4.78 13.85 -6.24
N HIS A 34 5.79 13.01 -6.09
CA HIS A 34 6.30 12.15 -7.17
C HIS A 34 5.49 10.86 -7.35
N VAL A 35 4.77 10.44 -6.30
CA VAL A 35 4.02 9.20 -6.29
C VAL A 35 2.58 9.45 -5.89
N ARG A 36 1.66 8.82 -6.64
CA ARG A 36 0.27 8.67 -6.27
C ARG A 36 0.06 7.19 -5.97
N ALA A 37 -0.19 6.85 -4.73
CA ALA A 37 -0.40 5.47 -4.31
C ALA A 37 -1.88 5.17 -4.13
N ILE A 38 -2.30 4.01 -4.62
CA ILE A 38 -3.62 3.45 -4.39
C ILE A 38 -3.43 2.02 -3.88
N SER A 39 -4.44 1.48 -3.22
CA SER A 39 -4.37 0.11 -2.72
C SER A 39 -5.66 -0.63 -3.00
N ALA A 40 -5.59 -1.96 -3.08
CA ALA A 40 -6.76 -2.80 -3.31
C ALA A 40 -6.49 -4.21 -2.80
N GLY A 41 -7.54 -5.02 -2.73
CA GLY A 41 -7.44 -6.40 -2.30
C GLY A 41 -8.34 -7.32 -3.10
N THR A 42 -8.06 -8.62 -3.01
CA THR A 42 -8.88 -9.65 -3.64
C THR A 42 -10.14 -9.98 -2.84
N ARG A 43 -10.09 -9.74 -1.53
CA ARG A 43 -11.21 -9.95 -0.61
C ARG A 43 -11.26 -8.78 0.37
N PRO A 44 -11.67 -7.60 -0.08
CA PRO A 44 -11.63 -6.41 0.77
C PRO A 44 -12.51 -6.57 2.00
N GLN A 45 -11.96 -6.18 3.15
CA GLN A 45 -12.68 -6.15 4.42
C GLN A 45 -13.67 -4.98 4.42
N PRO A 46 -14.66 -5.00 5.34
CA PRO A 46 -15.65 -3.91 5.39
C PRO A 46 -15.06 -2.54 5.71
N LYS A 47 -13.94 -2.50 6.45
CA LYS A 47 -13.32 -1.22 6.84
C LYS A 47 -11.83 -1.38 7.03
N VAL A 48 -11.12 -0.26 7.06
CA VAL A 48 -9.71 -0.23 7.43
C VAL A 48 -9.60 -0.58 8.91
N ALA A 49 -8.61 -1.40 9.28
CA ALA A 49 -8.41 -1.82 10.65
C ALA A 49 -8.16 -0.62 11.57
N ASP A 50 -8.80 -0.63 12.74
CA ASP A 50 -8.63 0.46 13.72
C ASP A 50 -7.17 0.66 14.11
N GLY A 51 -6.41 -0.43 14.27
CA GLY A 51 -4.99 -0.36 14.58
C GLY A 51 -4.17 0.29 13.49
N ALA A 52 -4.54 0.07 12.22
CA ALA A 52 -3.86 0.72 11.11
C ALA A 52 -4.08 2.24 11.14
N ILE A 53 -5.33 2.66 11.35
CA ILE A 53 -5.65 4.08 11.47
C ILE A 53 -4.91 4.71 12.65
N ALA A 54 -4.94 4.05 13.81
CA ALA A 54 -4.26 4.56 14.99
C ALA A 54 -2.74 4.67 14.79
N ALA A 55 -2.14 3.68 14.14
CA ALA A 55 -0.71 3.70 13.86
C ALA A 55 -0.32 4.83 12.92
N LEU A 56 -1.13 5.08 11.89
CA LEU A 56 -0.89 6.18 10.96
C LEU A 56 -1.02 7.53 11.67
N GLN A 57 -2.08 7.71 12.46
CA GLN A 57 -2.29 8.94 13.19
C GLN A 57 -1.18 9.22 14.19
N ALA A 58 -0.67 8.19 14.85
CA ALA A 58 0.44 8.33 15.79
C ALA A 58 1.72 8.85 15.12
N ALA A 59 1.87 8.61 13.82
CA ALA A 59 3.01 9.11 13.03
C ALA A 59 2.71 10.43 12.32
N GLY A 60 1.53 11.01 12.55
CA GLY A 60 1.14 12.27 11.88
C GLY A 60 0.77 12.09 10.41
N LEU A 61 0.47 10.86 10.00
CA LEU A 61 0.13 10.57 8.61
C LEU A 61 -1.38 10.73 8.39
N PRO A 62 -1.79 11.31 7.24
CA PRO A 62 -3.22 11.48 6.94
C PRO A 62 -3.90 10.12 6.73
N THR A 63 -5.14 10.03 7.23
CA THR A 63 -5.96 8.82 7.07
C THR A 63 -7.24 9.09 6.29
N ALA A 64 -7.51 10.31 5.92
CA ALA A 64 -8.68 10.67 5.15
C ALA A 64 -8.65 10.00 3.78
N GLY A 65 -9.78 9.46 3.35
CA GLY A 65 -9.90 8.83 2.04
C GLY A 65 -9.45 7.38 1.99
N LEU A 66 -8.98 6.80 3.10
CA LEU A 66 -8.63 5.38 3.14
C LEU A 66 -9.88 4.52 3.27
N TYR A 67 -10.04 3.56 2.38
CA TYR A 67 -11.13 2.58 2.47
C TYR A 67 -10.74 1.33 1.68
N PRO A 68 -11.22 0.14 2.09
CA PRO A 68 -10.94 -1.08 1.34
C PRO A 68 -11.60 -1.07 -0.02
N LYS A 69 -10.88 -1.57 -1.04
CA LYS A 69 -11.35 -1.62 -2.42
C LYS A 69 -11.04 -2.98 -3.02
N ASP A 70 -11.92 -3.45 -3.90
CA ASP A 70 -11.64 -4.61 -4.71
C ASP A 70 -10.65 -4.23 -5.82
N VAL A 71 -9.80 -5.18 -6.20
CA VAL A 71 -8.81 -4.96 -7.26
C VAL A 71 -9.46 -4.55 -8.57
N GLU A 72 -10.69 -5.02 -8.84
CA GLU A 72 -11.41 -4.64 -10.05
C GLU A 72 -11.70 -3.14 -10.12
N ALA A 73 -11.85 -2.49 -8.97
CA ALA A 73 -12.12 -1.05 -8.93
C ALA A 73 -10.95 -0.22 -9.46
N VAL A 74 -9.74 -0.78 -9.50
CA VAL A 74 -8.53 -0.07 -9.92
C VAL A 74 -7.89 -0.65 -11.18
N MET A 75 -8.50 -1.66 -11.79
CA MET A 75 -7.91 -2.35 -12.94
C MET A 75 -7.75 -1.47 -14.18
N ASN A 76 -8.57 -0.44 -14.31
CA ASN A 76 -8.50 0.48 -15.44
C ASN A 76 -7.59 1.68 -15.21
N GLU A 77 -6.99 1.77 -14.03
CA GLU A 77 -6.03 2.83 -13.74
C GLU A 77 -4.73 2.62 -14.51
N ALA A 78 -4.09 3.72 -14.87
CA ALA A 78 -2.76 3.68 -15.47
C ALA A 78 -1.74 3.46 -14.36
N ILE A 79 -1.25 2.23 -14.21
CA ILE A 79 -0.37 1.83 -13.12
C ILE A 79 1.08 1.76 -13.63
N ASP A 80 2.00 2.37 -12.90
CA ASP A 80 3.43 2.33 -13.24
C ASP A 80 4.18 1.23 -12.47
N LEU A 81 3.70 0.88 -11.28
CA LEU A 81 4.32 -0.14 -10.45
C LEU A 81 3.26 -0.81 -9.58
N VAL A 82 3.31 -2.14 -9.53
CA VAL A 82 2.49 -2.93 -8.61
C VAL A 82 3.39 -3.43 -7.47
N VAL A 83 2.95 -3.26 -6.23
CA VAL A 83 3.64 -3.78 -5.05
C VAL A 83 2.70 -4.74 -4.34
N THR A 84 3.13 -5.98 -4.14
CA THR A 84 2.40 -6.94 -3.34
C THR A 84 3.03 -7.03 -1.96
N VAL A 85 2.21 -6.94 -0.92
CA VAL A 85 2.68 -6.88 0.48
C VAL A 85 2.14 -8.04 1.32
N CYS A 86 1.46 -8.99 0.71
CA CYS A 86 0.96 -10.17 1.39
C CYS A 86 2.13 -11.00 1.92
N ASP A 87 2.02 -11.44 3.17
CA ASP A 87 3.03 -12.27 3.81
C ASP A 87 3.11 -13.65 3.17
N ASN A 88 2.01 -14.14 2.68
CA ASN A 88 1.93 -15.44 2.03
C ASN A 88 1.76 -15.28 0.52
N ALA A 89 2.85 -15.40 -0.22
CA ALA A 89 2.84 -15.34 -1.68
C ALA A 89 2.02 -16.47 -2.33
N LYS A 90 1.62 -17.47 -1.56
CA LYS A 90 0.78 -18.55 -2.04
C LYS A 90 -0.70 -18.23 -1.98
N GLU A 91 -1.07 -17.23 -1.23
CA GLU A 91 -2.41 -16.69 -1.34
C GLU A 91 -2.45 -15.89 -2.63
N SER A 92 -3.53 -16.05 -3.33
CA SER A 92 -3.78 -15.45 -4.62
C SER A 92 -3.56 -13.94 -4.61
N CYS A 93 -2.29 -13.52 -4.66
CA CYS A 93 -2.00 -12.17 -5.07
C CYS A 93 -2.50 -12.04 -6.50
N PRO A 94 -3.36 -11.10 -6.80
CA PRO A 94 -3.89 -10.97 -8.14
C PRO A 94 -2.77 -10.71 -9.13
N ILE A 95 -2.83 -11.41 -10.26
CA ILE A 95 -1.97 -11.10 -11.38
C ILE A 95 -2.66 -9.95 -12.11
N PHE A 96 -1.98 -8.82 -12.18
CA PHE A 96 -2.53 -7.68 -12.90
C PHE A 96 -2.68 -8.07 -14.38
N PRO A 97 -3.81 -7.75 -15.03
CA PRO A 97 -4.10 -8.25 -16.38
C PRO A 97 -3.25 -7.64 -17.48
N ARG A 98 -2.40 -6.69 -17.17
CA ARG A 98 -1.50 -6.05 -18.12
C ARG A 98 -0.06 -6.22 -17.67
N PRO A 99 0.94 -6.22 -18.59
CA PRO A 99 2.33 -6.24 -18.19
C PRO A 99 2.68 -4.93 -17.48
N VAL A 100 2.85 -5.01 -16.18
CA VAL A 100 3.25 -3.89 -15.33
C VAL A 100 4.40 -4.35 -14.45
N ARG A 101 5.41 -3.51 -14.29
CA ARG A 101 6.50 -3.83 -13.38
C ARG A 101 5.94 -4.07 -11.98
N SER A 102 6.38 -5.14 -11.33
CA SER A 102 5.92 -5.46 -9.99
C SER A 102 7.08 -5.83 -9.08
N ILE A 103 6.92 -5.53 -7.80
CA ILE A 103 7.82 -5.97 -6.75
C ILE A 103 7.01 -6.61 -5.64
N HIS A 104 7.61 -7.56 -4.92
CA HIS A 104 6.98 -8.21 -3.80
C HIS A 104 7.78 -7.94 -2.54
N LEU A 105 7.13 -7.30 -1.55
CA LEU A 105 7.72 -7.00 -0.25
C LEU A 105 6.74 -7.45 0.83
N PRO A 106 6.88 -8.66 1.34
CA PRO A 106 5.97 -9.15 2.36
C PRO A 106 6.20 -8.46 3.71
N PHE A 107 5.09 -8.18 4.39
CA PHE A 107 5.10 -7.60 5.73
C PHE A 107 4.23 -8.45 6.64
N HIS A 108 4.58 -8.49 7.92
CA HIS A 108 3.80 -9.20 8.92
C HIS A 108 2.38 -8.64 8.99
N ASP A 109 1.37 -9.53 9.08
CA ASP A 109 -0.02 -9.13 9.23
C ASP A 109 -0.35 -8.95 10.71
N PRO A 110 -0.58 -7.72 11.18
CA PRO A 110 -0.87 -7.47 12.59
C PRO A 110 -2.35 -7.66 12.96
N HIS A 111 -3.17 -8.17 12.07
CA HIS A 111 -4.60 -8.34 12.31
C HIS A 111 -4.84 -9.14 13.60
N GLY A 112 -5.67 -8.59 14.50
CA GLY A 112 -5.96 -9.23 15.78
C GLY A 112 -4.89 -9.06 16.85
N GLU A 113 -3.80 -8.38 16.54
CA GLU A 113 -2.71 -8.14 17.48
C GLU A 113 -2.84 -6.79 18.16
N PRO A 114 -2.08 -6.54 19.26
CA PRO A 114 -2.10 -5.24 19.93
C PRO A 114 -1.62 -4.10 19.06
N LEU A 115 -1.93 -2.88 19.44
CA LEU A 115 -1.51 -1.67 18.71
C LEU A 115 0.00 -1.65 18.44
N GLU A 116 0.80 -2.14 19.38
CA GLU A 116 2.26 -2.17 19.21
C GLU A 116 2.69 -2.91 17.94
N SER A 117 1.97 -3.97 17.57
CA SER A 117 2.27 -4.71 16.36
C SER A 117 1.98 -3.87 15.11
N PHE A 118 0.90 -3.09 15.13
CA PHE A 118 0.59 -2.17 14.03
C PHE A 118 1.64 -1.08 13.90
N LEU A 119 2.14 -0.57 15.03
CA LEU A 119 3.20 0.45 15.01
C LEU A 119 4.49 -0.11 14.39
N ARG A 120 4.84 -1.35 14.74
CA ARG A 120 6.04 -2.00 14.20
C ARG A 120 5.91 -2.27 12.70
N VAL A 121 4.75 -2.74 12.27
CA VAL A 121 4.51 -2.98 10.84
C VAL A 121 4.53 -1.67 10.06
N ARG A 122 3.90 -0.61 10.59
CA ARG A 122 3.98 0.73 10.00
C ARG A 122 5.43 1.16 9.80
N ASP A 123 6.24 1.02 10.83
CA ASP A 123 7.64 1.44 10.76
C ASP A 123 8.44 0.58 9.78
N ASP A 124 8.16 -0.72 9.73
CA ASP A 124 8.81 -1.62 8.79
C ASP A 124 8.44 -1.29 7.34
N ILE A 125 7.16 -1.01 7.09
CA ILE A 125 6.71 -0.57 5.77
C ILE A 125 7.46 0.70 5.36
N ARG A 126 7.52 1.67 6.25
CA ARG A 126 8.17 2.94 5.95
C ARG A 126 9.65 2.77 5.67
N ALA A 127 10.32 1.92 6.45
CA ALA A 127 11.76 1.70 6.32
C ALA A 127 12.14 0.92 5.08
N ARG A 128 11.30 -0.03 4.65
CA ARG A 128 11.63 -0.95 3.55
C ARG A 128 10.93 -0.59 2.24
N LEU A 129 9.67 -0.20 2.31
CA LEU A 129 8.87 0.04 1.10
C LEU A 129 9.23 1.36 0.43
N VAL A 130 9.38 2.43 1.19
CA VAL A 130 9.67 3.74 0.61
C VAL A 130 10.95 3.71 -0.23
N PRO A 131 12.10 3.21 0.28
CA PRO A 131 13.29 3.11 -0.55
C PRO A 131 13.13 2.19 -1.76
N ALA A 132 12.41 1.08 -1.60
CA ALA A 132 12.22 0.13 -2.69
C ALA A 132 11.41 0.74 -3.84
N VAL A 133 10.36 1.50 -3.51
CA VAL A 133 9.55 2.18 -4.51
C VAL A 133 10.36 3.28 -5.20
N ARG A 134 11.12 4.04 -4.43
CA ARG A 134 11.99 5.07 -5.01
C ARG A 134 12.95 4.46 -6.03
N GLN A 135 13.61 3.37 -5.65
CA GLN A 135 14.55 2.70 -6.54
C GLN A 135 13.86 2.17 -7.79
N ALA A 136 12.72 1.53 -7.62
CA ALA A 136 11.97 0.95 -8.74
C ALA A 136 11.51 2.01 -9.74
N LEU A 137 11.22 3.21 -9.27
CA LEU A 137 10.73 4.31 -10.12
C LEU A 137 11.83 5.29 -10.53
N GLY A 138 13.06 5.08 -10.10
CA GLY A 138 14.18 5.96 -10.44
C GLY A 138 14.11 7.33 -9.78
N LEU A 139 13.55 7.39 -8.60
CA LEU A 139 13.40 8.66 -7.88
C LEU A 139 14.57 8.97 -6.96
#